data_55102df77c72e20e6a728368f07950b8
#
_entry.id   55102df77c72e20e6a728368f07950b8
#
_cell.length_a   1.000
_cell.length_b   1.000
_cell.length_c   1.000
_cell.angle_alpha   90.00
_cell.angle_beta   90.00
_cell.angle_gamma   90.00
#
_symmetry.space_group_name_H-M   'P 1'
#
loop_
_entity.id
_entity.type
_entity.pdbx_description
1 polymer ?
#
loop_
_entity_poly.entity_id
_entity_poly.type
_entity_poly.pdbx_seq_one_letter_code
_entity_poly.pdbx_strand_id
1 'polypeptide(L)'
;MDNKVSIWNNSKLKFFVAPFLLILAFGYSFLVSNESNIIDRFFLILEHIAKFAAPFSLMAIGASLVISTGGVDLSSSGVVTLTTVIIAISYKLTNNLVLSLSIGILIGILSGALLGFFVTKLSSPPLIITWAWGLILITTSVLFSSGMIINFPDPSAQTITTAAVEYSTKMLNWISVFIVVYTMYTMYTGIPRRACAVGANRTAATYAGIRVNRAVFWTYILSGLSSGLGGLIWFLLSGGQGSTTTFVGYELIPIAISLIGGTVLTGGYLNLFSVITASFFWANLELIIGNIDTSNSIPDWQQKQLNLVFGVIIILIATVLGKKLSGETITIHTEQKVK
;
A
#
# COMPACT_ATOMS: atom_id res chain seq x y z
N MET A 1 -22.48 -13.38 35.15
CA MET A 1 -21.10 -12.89 34.94
C MET A 1 -20.43 -13.82 33.96
N ASP A 2 -20.70 -13.68 32.64
CA ASP A 2 -20.06 -14.49 31.64
C ASP A 2 -18.86 -13.74 31.05
N ASN A 3 -17.69 -14.06 31.58
CA ASN A 3 -16.40 -13.66 31.04
C ASN A 3 -16.14 -14.34 29.68
N LYS A 4 -16.93 -14.04 28.65
CA LYS A 4 -16.52 -14.29 27.27
C LYS A 4 -15.46 -13.26 26.89
N VAL A 5 -14.23 -13.46 27.36
CA VAL A 5 -13.06 -12.79 26.81
C VAL A 5 -13.05 -13.07 25.33
N SER A 6 -13.48 -12.09 24.55
CA SER A 6 -13.50 -12.17 23.10
C SER A 6 -12.07 -12.45 22.62
N ILE A 7 -11.86 -13.65 22.08
CA ILE A 7 -10.59 -14.15 21.54
C ILE A 7 -9.91 -13.12 20.62
N TRP A 8 -10.70 -12.24 19.98
CA TRP A 8 -10.22 -11.19 19.07
C TRP A 8 -9.80 -9.88 19.74
N ASN A 9 -10.02 -9.68 21.02
CA ASN A 9 -9.47 -8.52 21.74
C ASN A 9 -7.99 -8.72 22.09
N ASN A 10 -7.46 -9.89 21.76
CA ASN A 10 -6.05 -10.22 21.94
C ASN A 10 -5.26 -9.60 20.76
N SER A 11 -4.49 -8.54 21.04
CA SER A 11 -3.58 -7.90 20.06
C SER A 11 -2.65 -8.91 19.36
N LYS A 12 -2.35 -10.03 20.04
CA LYS A 12 -1.57 -11.15 19.51
C LYS A 12 -2.26 -11.86 18.34
N LEU A 13 -3.58 -12.04 18.37
CA LEU A 13 -4.28 -12.74 17.28
C LEU A 13 -4.28 -11.93 15.99
N LYS A 14 -4.43 -10.61 16.09
CA LYS A 14 -4.35 -9.70 14.91
C LYS A 14 -2.97 -9.77 14.23
N PHE A 15 -1.93 -10.04 15.00
CA PHE A 15 -0.56 -10.20 14.48
C PHE A 15 -0.42 -11.45 13.60
N PHE A 16 -1.15 -12.53 13.89
CA PHE A 16 -1.02 -13.81 13.19
C PHE A 16 -1.93 -13.96 11.95
N VAL A 17 -2.92 -13.09 11.76
CA VAL A 17 -3.89 -13.24 10.65
C VAL A 17 -3.18 -13.12 9.29
N ALA A 18 -2.41 -12.08 9.06
CA ALA A 18 -1.73 -11.86 7.79
C ALA A 18 -0.68 -12.96 7.48
N PRO A 19 0.21 -13.37 8.41
CA PRO A 19 1.09 -14.52 8.20
C PRO A 19 0.35 -15.83 7.89
N PHE A 20 -0.75 -16.10 8.56
CA PHE A 20 -1.55 -17.31 8.32
C PHE A 20 -2.15 -17.31 6.90
N LEU A 21 -2.75 -16.20 6.49
CA LEU A 21 -3.28 -16.04 5.14
C LEU A 21 -2.19 -16.17 4.07
N LEU A 22 -1.00 -15.61 4.33
CA LEU A 22 0.15 -15.74 3.44
C LEU A 22 0.57 -17.20 3.27
N ILE A 23 0.66 -17.97 4.36
CA ILE A 23 1.03 -19.39 4.31
C ILE A 23 0.02 -20.19 3.50
N LEU A 24 -1.28 -19.95 3.70
CA LEU A 24 -2.33 -20.63 2.94
C LEU A 24 -2.27 -20.30 1.44
N ALA A 25 -2.12 -19.01 1.11
CA ALA A 25 -2.03 -18.58 -0.29
C ALA A 25 -0.77 -19.11 -0.96
N PHE A 26 0.37 -19.11 -0.27
CA PHE A 26 1.62 -19.68 -0.78
C PHE A 26 1.50 -21.19 -1.02
N GLY A 27 0.91 -21.92 -0.08
CA GLY A 27 0.65 -23.36 -0.23
C GLY A 27 -0.22 -23.66 -1.45
N TYR A 28 -1.28 -22.86 -1.67
CA TYR A 28 -2.12 -22.99 -2.84
C TYR A 28 -1.37 -22.70 -4.15
N SER A 29 -0.62 -21.60 -4.22
CA SER A 29 0.21 -21.27 -5.41
C SER A 29 1.22 -22.38 -5.73
N PHE A 30 1.80 -22.98 -4.68
CA PHE A 30 2.74 -24.08 -4.82
C PHE A 30 2.09 -25.36 -5.40
N LEU A 31 0.83 -25.64 -5.03
CA LEU A 31 0.09 -26.81 -5.55
C LEU A 31 -0.34 -26.61 -7.01
N VAL A 32 -0.70 -25.38 -7.39
CA VAL A 32 -1.23 -25.07 -8.74
C VAL A 32 -0.11 -24.83 -9.77
N SER A 33 1.10 -24.51 -9.36
CA SER A 33 2.22 -24.28 -10.27
C SER A 33 2.59 -25.53 -11.08
N ASN A 34 2.81 -25.34 -12.39
CA ASN A 34 3.10 -26.41 -13.35
C ASN A 34 4.61 -26.79 -13.44
N GLU A 35 5.49 -26.11 -12.70
CA GLU A 35 6.92 -26.44 -12.69
C GLU A 35 7.17 -27.84 -12.13
N SER A 36 7.97 -28.61 -12.85
CA SER A 36 8.29 -30.01 -12.48
C SER A 36 9.28 -30.13 -11.32
N ASN A 37 10.21 -29.16 -11.21
CA ASN A 37 11.20 -29.13 -10.15
C ASN A 37 10.67 -28.36 -8.93
N ILE A 38 10.61 -29.00 -7.78
CA ILE A 38 10.10 -28.43 -6.52
C ILE A 38 10.89 -27.18 -6.08
N ILE A 39 12.21 -27.20 -6.26
CA ILE A 39 13.09 -26.11 -5.84
C ILE A 39 12.87 -24.89 -6.75
N ASP A 40 12.85 -25.10 -8.06
CA ASP A 40 12.62 -24.02 -9.04
C ASP A 40 11.24 -23.41 -8.88
N ARG A 41 10.22 -24.24 -8.63
CA ARG A 41 8.86 -23.83 -8.31
C ARG A 41 8.81 -22.89 -7.08
N PHE A 42 9.51 -23.27 -6.01
CA PHE A 42 9.56 -22.46 -4.79
C PHE A 42 10.18 -21.08 -5.06
N PHE A 43 11.34 -21.04 -5.74
CA PHE A 43 12.02 -19.78 -6.02
C PHE A 43 11.24 -18.90 -7.00
N LEU A 44 10.61 -19.46 -8.01
CA LEU A 44 9.80 -18.73 -8.99
C LEU A 44 8.60 -18.04 -8.32
N ILE A 45 7.87 -18.76 -7.47
CA ILE A 45 6.75 -18.19 -6.72
C ILE A 45 7.24 -17.09 -5.78
N LEU A 46 8.33 -17.32 -5.05
CA LEU A 46 8.89 -16.34 -4.13
C LEU A 46 9.36 -15.07 -4.85
N GLU A 47 9.99 -15.22 -6.00
CA GLU A 47 10.42 -14.11 -6.84
C GLU A 47 9.24 -13.27 -7.32
N HIS A 48 8.19 -13.92 -7.82
CA HIS A 48 7.01 -13.22 -8.31
C HIS A 48 6.31 -12.44 -7.19
N ILE A 49 6.09 -13.11 -6.06
CA ILE A 49 5.47 -12.47 -4.89
C ILE A 49 6.28 -11.27 -4.43
N ALA A 50 7.60 -11.40 -4.34
CA ALA A 50 8.45 -10.32 -3.87
C ALA A 50 8.44 -9.10 -4.83
N LYS A 51 8.42 -9.33 -6.15
CA LYS A 51 8.30 -8.27 -7.16
C LYS A 51 7.04 -7.43 -6.94
N PHE A 52 5.88 -8.07 -6.83
CA PHE A 52 4.61 -7.37 -6.67
C PHE A 52 4.40 -6.84 -5.25
N ALA A 53 4.88 -7.55 -4.23
CA ALA A 53 4.76 -7.12 -2.85
C ALA A 53 5.53 -5.83 -2.56
N ALA A 54 6.65 -5.56 -3.22
CA ALA A 54 7.52 -4.44 -2.91
C ALA A 54 6.84 -3.07 -3.05
N PRO A 55 6.27 -2.67 -4.20
CA PRO A 55 5.57 -1.39 -4.34
C PRO A 55 4.33 -1.31 -3.46
N PHE A 56 3.54 -2.38 -3.36
CA PHE A 56 2.34 -2.42 -2.53
C PHE A 56 2.65 -2.34 -1.04
N SER A 57 3.76 -2.92 -0.57
CA SER A 57 4.22 -2.79 0.82
C SER A 57 4.48 -1.33 1.18
N LEU A 58 5.16 -0.60 0.32
CA LEU A 58 5.47 0.81 0.56
C LEU A 58 4.21 1.67 0.56
N MET A 59 3.33 1.49 -0.43
CA MET A 59 2.02 2.18 -0.47
C MET A 59 1.19 1.88 0.78
N ALA A 60 1.12 0.61 1.20
CA ALA A 60 0.36 0.19 2.37
C ALA A 60 0.96 0.69 3.69
N ILE A 61 2.29 0.78 3.82
CA ILE A 61 2.97 1.42 4.96
C ILE A 61 2.53 2.89 5.05
N GLY A 62 2.54 3.63 3.94
CA GLY A 62 2.07 5.01 3.88
C GLY A 62 0.61 5.15 4.28
N ALA A 63 -0.27 4.36 3.67
CA ALA A 63 -1.70 4.35 3.97
C ALA A 63 -1.99 4.00 5.43
N SER A 64 -1.30 3.00 6.00
CA SER A 64 -1.47 2.57 7.38
C SER A 64 -1.07 3.64 8.39
N LEU A 65 -0.02 4.44 8.09
CA LEU A 65 0.36 5.59 8.91
C LEU A 65 -0.74 6.66 8.94
N VAL A 66 -1.36 6.96 7.80
CA VAL A 66 -2.49 7.90 7.74
C VAL A 66 -3.70 7.33 8.47
N ILE A 67 -4.07 6.06 8.21
CA ILE A 67 -5.20 5.39 8.88
C ILE A 67 -4.99 5.38 10.40
N SER A 68 -3.77 5.21 10.89
CA SER A 68 -3.49 5.23 12.33
C SER A 68 -3.87 6.55 13.02
N THR A 69 -3.99 7.66 12.29
CA THR A 69 -4.50 8.96 12.78
C THR A 69 -6.03 9.10 12.70
N GLY A 70 -6.74 8.11 12.16
CA GLY A 70 -8.17 8.17 11.81
C GLY A 70 -8.45 8.87 10.48
N GLY A 71 -7.40 9.11 9.65
CA GLY A 71 -7.52 9.61 8.28
C GLY A 71 -7.56 8.49 7.25
N VAL A 72 -7.78 8.84 5.98
CA VAL A 72 -7.70 7.93 4.84
C VAL A 72 -6.92 8.63 3.74
N ASP A 73 -6.07 7.88 3.02
CA ASP A 73 -5.32 8.39 1.88
C ASP A 73 -5.60 7.56 0.62
N LEU A 74 -6.33 8.14 -0.31
CA LEU A 74 -6.66 7.57 -1.62
C LEU A 74 -5.74 8.08 -2.73
N SER A 75 -4.75 8.92 -2.42
CA SER A 75 -3.89 9.54 -3.43
C SER A 75 -2.69 8.68 -3.85
N SER A 76 -2.43 7.59 -3.13
CA SER A 76 -1.21 6.79 -3.29
C SER A 76 -1.02 6.26 -4.72
N SER A 77 -2.07 5.81 -5.40
CA SER A 77 -2.04 5.37 -6.80
C SER A 77 -1.65 6.51 -7.75
N GLY A 78 -2.21 7.71 -7.53
CA GLY A 78 -1.88 8.91 -8.29
C GLY A 78 -0.42 9.34 -8.09
N VAL A 79 0.11 9.24 -6.85
CA VAL A 79 1.52 9.53 -6.56
C VAL A 79 2.43 8.56 -7.30
N VAL A 80 2.15 7.25 -7.22
CA VAL A 80 2.91 6.21 -7.95
C VAL A 80 2.92 6.50 -9.44
N THR A 81 1.73 6.70 -10.03
CA THR A 81 1.56 6.97 -11.46
C THR A 81 2.37 8.18 -11.91
N LEU A 82 2.21 9.32 -11.23
CA LEU A 82 2.96 10.53 -11.57
C LEU A 82 4.47 10.33 -11.39
N THR A 83 4.89 9.63 -10.35
CA THR A 83 6.31 9.34 -10.09
C THR A 83 6.93 8.55 -11.24
N THR A 84 6.28 7.49 -11.74
CA THR A 84 6.82 6.69 -12.86
C THR A 84 6.96 7.53 -14.12
N VAL A 85 5.96 8.35 -14.44
CA VAL A 85 5.98 9.23 -15.62
C VAL A 85 7.08 10.30 -15.51
N ILE A 86 7.21 10.94 -14.35
CA ILE A 86 8.24 11.98 -14.15
C ILE A 86 9.64 11.37 -14.17
N ILE A 87 9.87 10.19 -13.62
CA ILE A 87 11.16 9.47 -13.73
C ILE A 87 11.49 9.24 -15.21
N ALA A 88 10.54 8.70 -16.00
CA ALA A 88 10.73 8.42 -17.41
C ALA A 88 11.08 9.69 -18.22
N ILE A 89 10.32 10.77 -18.02
CA ILE A 89 10.57 12.06 -18.68
C ILE A 89 11.93 12.65 -18.28
N SER A 90 12.21 12.68 -16.98
CA SER A 90 13.47 13.22 -16.45
C SER A 90 14.67 12.47 -17.00
N TYR A 91 14.56 11.14 -17.12
CA TYR A 91 15.62 10.34 -17.72
C TYR A 91 15.79 10.65 -19.20
N LYS A 92 14.70 10.77 -19.96
CA LYS A 92 14.73 11.14 -21.37
C LYS A 92 15.41 12.49 -21.61
N LEU A 93 15.26 13.43 -20.68
CA LEU A 93 15.84 14.78 -20.79
C LEU A 93 17.29 14.84 -20.30
N THR A 94 17.65 14.10 -19.26
CA THR A 94 18.95 14.25 -18.58
C THR A 94 19.94 13.12 -18.87
N ASN A 95 19.45 11.99 -19.36
CA ASN A 95 20.18 10.73 -19.53
C ASN A 95 20.91 10.31 -18.22
N ASN A 96 20.37 10.69 -17.06
CA ASN A 96 20.93 10.40 -15.75
C ASN A 96 19.90 9.72 -14.86
N LEU A 97 20.07 8.41 -14.66
CA LEU A 97 19.13 7.59 -13.89
C LEU A 97 19.04 8.05 -12.42
N VAL A 98 20.17 8.29 -11.77
CA VAL A 98 20.20 8.68 -10.35
C VAL A 98 19.45 9.98 -10.12
N LEU A 99 19.68 10.97 -11.00
CA LEU A 99 18.96 12.25 -10.93
C LEU A 99 17.46 12.04 -11.14
N SER A 100 17.06 11.23 -12.12
CA SER A 100 15.65 10.97 -12.45
C SER A 100 14.93 10.27 -11.29
N LEU A 101 15.54 9.26 -10.69
CA LEU A 101 15.01 8.57 -9.51
C LEU A 101 14.86 9.53 -8.31
N SER A 102 15.85 10.43 -8.12
CA SER A 102 15.81 11.44 -7.06
C SER A 102 14.64 12.43 -7.26
N ILE A 103 14.39 12.86 -8.50
CA ILE A 103 13.25 13.71 -8.85
C ILE A 103 11.93 12.98 -8.56
N GLY A 104 11.82 11.70 -8.90
CA GLY A 104 10.63 10.90 -8.59
C GLY A 104 10.32 10.84 -7.10
N ILE A 105 11.33 10.60 -6.26
CA ILE A 105 11.18 10.62 -4.79
C ILE A 105 10.73 12.00 -4.30
N LEU A 106 11.32 13.07 -4.84
CA LEU A 106 10.96 14.44 -4.49
C LEU A 106 9.49 14.75 -4.81
N ILE A 107 8.98 14.28 -5.96
CA ILE A 107 7.56 14.41 -6.31
C ILE A 107 6.66 13.73 -5.28
N GLY A 108 7.02 12.52 -4.81
CA GLY A 108 6.29 11.85 -3.75
C GLY A 108 6.24 12.66 -2.45
N ILE A 109 7.38 13.20 -2.02
CA ILE A 109 7.48 14.03 -0.81
C ILE A 109 6.66 15.31 -0.94
N LEU A 110 6.79 16.01 -2.06
CA LEU A 110 6.06 17.26 -2.33
C LEU A 110 4.55 17.02 -2.40
N SER A 111 4.13 15.95 -3.06
CA SER A 111 2.72 15.54 -3.10
C SER A 111 2.17 15.29 -1.71
N GLY A 112 2.88 14.50 -0.89
CA GLY A 112 2.48 14.24 0.50
C GLY A 112 2.46 15.50 1.37
N ALA A 113 3.40 16.43 1.19
CA ALA A 113 3.45 17.70 1.89
C ALA A 113 2.27 18.62 1.52
N LEU A 114 1.96 18.74 0.23
CA LEU A 114 0.80 19.52 -0.24
C LEU A 114 -0.51 18.92 0.26
N LEU A 115 -0.67 17.61 0.13
CA LEU A 115 -1.86 16.91 0.63
C LEU A 115 -2.01 17.05 2.15
N GLY A 116 -0.94 16.85 2.90
CA GLY A 116 -0.92 17.04 4.36
C GLY A 116 -1.26 18.47 4.77
N PHE A 117 -0.80 19.47 4.00
CA PHE A 117 -1.19 20.87 4.20
C PHE A 117 -2.70 21.05 3.99
N PHE A 118 -3.26 20.57 2.89
CA PHE A 118 -4.70 20.70 2.62
C PHE A 118 -5.53 19.99 3.69
N VAL A 119 -5.22 18.76 4.04
CA VAL A 119 -5.98 18.01 5.06
C VAL A 119 -5.92 18.67 6.43
N THR A 120 -4.79 19.27 6.81
CA THR A 120 -4.65 19.90 8.13
C THR A 120 -5.21 21.32 8.20
N LYS A 121 -5.44 21.99 7.06
CA LYS A 121 -5.91 23.38 6.98
C LYS A 121 -7.35 23.51 6.51
N LEU A 122 -7.81 22.61 5.63
CA LEU A 122 -9.19 22.61 5.15
C LEU A 122 -10.07 21.81 6.12
N SER A 123 -11.24 22.33 6.44
CA SER A 123 -12.23 21.66 7.32
C SER A 123 -13.02 20.57 6.60
N SER A 124 -12.53 20.04 5.49
CA SER A 124 -13.19 19.02 4.67
C SER A 124 -12.76 17.61 5.07
N PRO A 125 -13.61 16.59 4.86
CA PRO A 125 -13.27 15.21 5.13
C PRO A 125 -12.02 14.77 4.37
N PRO A 126 -11.03 14.15 5.03
CA PRO A 126 -9.78 13.71 4.40
C PRO A 126 -9.98 12.84 3.15
N LEU A 127 -10.98 11.96 3.18
CA LEU A 127 -11.32 11.05 2.07
C LEU A 127 -11.58 11.79 0.76
N ILE A 128 -12.33 12.91 0.80
CA ILE A 128 -12.67 13.70 -0.38
C ILE A 128 -11.42 14.40 -0.93
N ILE A 129 -10.63 15.01 -0.03
CA ILE A 129 -9.41 15.74 -0.41
C ILE A 129 -8.39 14.79 -1.05
N THR A 130 -8.18 13.62 -0.42
CA THR A 130 -7.16 12.67 -0.90
C THR A 130 -7.55 12.02 -2.22
N TRP A 131 -8.84 11.74 -2.42
CA TRP A 131 -9.34 11.22 -3.70
C TRP A 131 -9.20 12.25 -4.82
N ALA A 132 -9.66 13.49 -4.58
CA ALA A 132 -9.52 14.58 -5.55
C ALA A 132 -8.04 14.83 -5.90
N TRP A 133 -7.14 14.78 -4.90
CA TRP A 133 -5.70 14.92 -5.11
C TRP A 133 -5.15 13.80 -5.97
N GLY A 134 -5.55 12.56 -5.75
CA GLY A 134 -5.18 11.41 -6.58
C GLY A 134 -5.57 11.60 -8.05
N LEU A 135 -6.80 12.08 -8.31
CA LEU A 135 -7.26 12.40 -9.66
C LEU A 135 -6.43 13.51 -10.32
N ILE A 136 -6.08 14.57 -9.57
CA ILE A 136 -5.21 15.65 -10.07
C ILE A 136 -3.86 15.07 -10.49
N LEU A 137 -3.25 14.19 -9.69
CA LEU A 137 -1.95 13.59 -9.99
C LEU A 137 -2.00 12.68 -11.22
N ILE A 138 -3.04 11.84 -11.34
CA ILE A 138 -3.26 10.98 -12.52
C ILE A 138 -3.43 11.86 -13.76
N THR A 139 -4.30 12.87 -13.70
CA THR A 139 -4.50 13.78 -14.84
C THR A 139 -3.23 14.55 -15.21
N THR A 140 -2.45 14.96 -14.21
CA THR A 140 -1.14 15.60 -14.42
C THR A 140 -0.19 14.64 -15.13
N SER A 141 -0.18 13.35 -14.78
CA SER A 141 0.65 12.36 -15.47
C SER A 141 0.25 12.18 -16.93
N VAL A 142 -1.07 12.21 -17.23
CA VAL A 142 -1.60 12.18 -18.62
C VAL A 142 -1.16 13.40 -19.41
N LEU A 143 -1.21 14.59 -18.81
CA LEU A 143 -0.77 15.83 -19.47
C LEU A 143 0.72 15.79 -19.83
N PHE A 144 1.57 15.32 -18.92
CA PHE A 144 3.01 15.25 -19.17
C PHE A 144 3.42 14.17 -20.18
N SER A 145 2.68 13.06 -20.24
CA SER A 145 2.96 11.94 -21.14
C SER A 145 2.18 12.00 -22.47
N SER A 146 1.26 12.98 -22.63
CA SER A 146 0.26 13.01 -23.70
C SER A 146 -0.57 11.71 -23.77
N GLY A 147 -0.79 11.07 -22.63
CA GLY A 147 -1.53 9.80 -22.51
C GLY A 147 -0.78 8.56 -23.03
N MET A 148 0.48 8.71 -23.44
CA MET A 148 1.28 7.61 -23.97
C MET A 148 2.16 6.98 -22.88
N ILE A 149 2.48 5.70 -23.07
CA ILE A 149 3.52 5.05 -22.29
C ILE A 149 4.89 5.59 -22.72
N ILE A 150 5.66 6.06 -21.75
CA ILE A 150 7.01 6.55 -21.99
C ILE A 150 7.98 5.43 -21.68
N ASN A 151 8.56 4.85 -22.71
CA ASN A 151 9.59 3.82 -22.59
C ASN A 151 10.98 4.46 -22.55
N PHE A 152 11.94 3.76 -21.98
CA PHE A 152 13.36 4.10 -22.12
C PHE A 152 13.73 4.19 -23.60
N PRO A 153 14.40 5.27 -24.02
CA PRO A 153 14.68 5.49 -25.44
C PRO A 153 15.81 4.61 -26.00
N ASP A 154 16.52 3.85 -25.21
CA ASP A 154 17.75 3.17 -25.61
C ASP A 154 17.68 1.65 -25.37
N PRO A 155 17.99 0.82 -26.41
CA PRO A 155 18.20 -0.64 -26.23
C PRO A 155 19.30 -0.96 -25.22
N SER A 156 20.31 -0.09 -25.02
CA SER A 156 21.32 -0.22 -23.96
C SER A 156 20.73 0.00 -22.55
N ALA A 157 19.67 0.79 -22.44
CA ALA A 157 18.89 0.91 -21.20
C ALA A 157 17.97 -0.31 -21.00
N GLN A 158 17.54 -0.98 -22.07
CA GLN A 158 17.02 -2.35 -21.99
C GLN A 158 18.07 -3.31 -21.41
N THR A 159 19.35 -3.08 -21.64
CA THR A 159 20.42 -3.86 -21.00
C THR A 159 20.52 -3.55 -19.49
N ILE A 160 20.23 -2.32 -19.07
CA ILE A 160 20.08 -2.02 -17.63
C ILE A 160 18.80 -2.64 -17.08
N THR A 161 17.72 -2.71 -17.87
CA THR A 161 16.46 -3.36 -17.46
C THR A 161 16.51 -4.87 -17.66
N THR A 162 17.21 -5.41 -18.65
CA THR A 162 17.53 -6.87 -18.75
C THR A 162 18.59 -7.25 -17.74
N ALA A 163 19.59 -6.43 -17.49
CA ALA A 163 20.48 -6.62 -16.33
C ALA A 163 19.72 -6.42 -15.02
N ALA A 164 18.76 -5.50 -14.90
CA ALA A 164 17.89 -5.38 -13.74
C ALA A 164 16.90 -6.55 -13.63
N VAL A 165 16.49 -7.17 -14.73
CA VAL A 165 15.72 -8.42 -14.75
C VAL A 165 16.62 -9.63 -14.47
N GLU A 166 17.84 -9.67 -14.96
CA GLU A 166 18.85 -10.71 -14.66
C GLU A 166 19.48 -10.48 -13.27
N TYR A 167 19.63 -9.21 -12.83
CA TYR A 167 19.90 -8.84 -11.45
C TYR A 167 18.63 -8.91 -10.57
N SER A 168 17.43 -9.24 -11.10
CA SER A 168 16.17 -9.16 -10.36
C SER A 168 16.16 -10.07 -9.14
N THR A 169 16.75 -11.25 -9.19
CA THR A 169 16.92 -12.10 -8.01
C THR A 169 17.89 -11.50 -6.98
N LYS A 170 18.96 -10.86 -7.41
CA LYS A 170 19.88 -10.14 -6.51
C LYS A 170 19.27 -8.82 -6.03
N MET A 171 18.59 -8.09 -6.91
CA MET A 171 17.89 -6.85 -6.59
C MET A 171 16.70 -7.06 -5.67
N LEU A 172 15.97 -8.16 -5.77
CA LEU A 172 14.87 -8.55 -4.87
C LEU A 172 15.31 -8.65 -3.43
N ASN A 173 16.49 -9.22 -3.18
CA ASN A 173 17.06 -9.26 -1.84
C ASN A 173 17.33 -7.85 -1.31
N TRP A 174 17.88 -6.95 -2.13
CA TRP A 174 18.14 -5.56 -1.74
C TRP A 174 16.87 -4.73 -1.56
N ILE A 175 15.84 -4.92 -2.40
CA ILE A 175 14.53 -4.28 -2.26
C ILE A 175 13.87 -4.72 -0.96
N SER A 176 13.91 -6.01 -0.64
CA SER A 176 13.36 -6.54 0.62
C SER A 176 14.08 -5.98 1.83
N VAL A 177 15.42 -5.92 1.80
CA VAL A 177 16.23 -5.29 2.84
C VAL A 177 15.88 -3.80 2.97
N PHE A 178 15.74 -3.09 1.85
CA PHE A 178 15.37 -1.67 1.84
C PHE A 178 14.00 -1.44 2.50
N ILE A 179 12.99 -2.26 2.19
CA ILE A 179 11.65 -2.16 2.79
C ILE A 179 11.75 -2.39 4.31
N VAL A 180 12.51 -3.40 4.73
CA VAL A 180 12.71 -3.68 6.17
C VAL A 180 13.41 -2.51 6.86
N VAL A 181 14.49 -1.99 6.30
CA VAL A 181 15.24 -0.84 6.84
C VAL A 181 14.35 0.41 6.88
N TYR A 182 13.61 0.69 5.79
CA TYR A 182 12.67 1.81 5.73
C TYR A 182 11.58 1.69 6.80
N THR A 183 11.02 0.49 6.99
CA THR A 183 10.01 0.23 8.02
C THR A 183 10.57 0.42 9.42
N MET A 184 11.76 -0.10 9.69
CA MET A 184 12.46 0.11 10.96
C MET A 184 12.72 1.60 11.20
N TYR A 185 13.23 2.31 10.20
CA TYR A 185 13.47 3.75 10.30
C TYR A 185 12.18 4.52 10.62
N THR A 186 11.08 4.24 9.92
CA THR A 186 9.78 4.91 10.20
C THR A 186 9.30 4.62 11.62
N MET A 187 9.49 3.40 12.14
CA MET A 187 9.15 3.05 13.51
C MET A 187 10.01 3.81 14.54
N TYR A 188 11.28 4.06 14.22
CA TYR A 188 12.21 4.79 15.09
C TYR A 188 11.89 6.30 15.21
N THR A 189 11.33 6.92 14.17
CA THR A 189 11.05 8.38 14.14
C THR A 189 10.05 8.86 15.19
N GLY A 190 9.35 7.97 15.87
CA GLY A 190 8.30 8.31 16.83
C GLY A 190 7.01 8.86 16.17
N ILE A 191 6.99 9.03 14.84
CA ILE A 191 5.78 9.46 14.09
C ILE A 191 4.65 8.45 14.24
N PRO A 192 4.87 7.12 14.07
CA PRO A 192 3.81 6.13 14.24
C PRO A 192 3.18 6.17 15.63
N ARG A 193 3.99 6.33 16.69
CA ARG A 193 3.49 6.42 18.07
C ARG A 193 2.60 7.65 18.28
N ARG A 194 3.00 8.81 17.76
CA ARG A 194 2.18 10.04 17.81
C ARG A 194 0.92 9.91 16.96
N ALA A 195 1.01 9.28 15.79
CA ALA A 195 -0.13 9.01 14.92
C ALA A 195 -1.16 8.14 15.63
N CYS A 196 -0.75 7.03 16.24
CA CYS A 196 -1.63 6.16 17.04
C CYS A 196 -2.23 6.91 18.25
N ALA A 197 -1.47 7.73 18.95
CA ALA A 197 -2.00 8.52 20.07
C ALA A 197 -3.09 9.51 19.60
N VAL A 198 -2.88 10.19 18.45
CA VAL A 198 -3.85 11.10 17.83
C VAL A 198 -5.12 10.34 17.40
N GLY A 199 -4.97 9.17 16.77
CA GLY A 199 -6.09 8.36 16.32
C GLY A 199 -6.90 7.75 17.47
N ALA A 200 -6.23 7.36 18.57
CA ALA A 200 -6.90 6.83 19.73
C ALA A 200 -7.79 7.87 20.43
N ASN A 201 -7.29 9.09 20.64
CA ASN A 201 -8.08 10.20 21.18
C ASN A 201 -7.34 11.53 20.94
N ARG A 202 -7.89 12.36 20.04
CA ARG A 202 -7.31 13.67 19.67
C ARG A 202 -7.22 14.63 20.86
N THR A 203 -8.23 14.66 21.71
CA THR A 203 -8.29 15.55 22.89
C THR A 203 -7.24 15.14 23.92
N ALA A 204 -7.17 13.86 24.26
CA ALA A 204 -6.18 13.33 25.19
C ALA A 204 -4.74 13.54 24.66
N ALA A 205 -4.52 13.33 23.35
CA ALA A 205 -3.23 13.58 22.70
C ALA A 205 -2.81 15.05 22.82
N THR A 206 -3.77 16.00 22.68
CA THR A 206 -3.50 17.42 22.85
C THR A 206 -3.11 17.74 24.31
N TYR A 207 -3.82 17.21 25.29
CA TYR A 207 -3.46 17.38 26.71
C TYR A 207 -2.11 16.77 27.07
N ALA A 208 -1.71 15.69 26.37
CA ALA A 208 -0.37 15.10 26.49
C ALA A 208 0.73 15.88 25.74
N GLY A 209 0.42 17.07 25.21
CA GLY A 209 1.39 17.94 24.52
C GLY A 209 1.69 17.56 23.07
N ILE A 210 0.93 16.63 22.46
CA ILE A 210 1.10 16.25 21.06
C ILE A 210 0.44 17.32 20.18
N ARG A 211 1.21 17.89 19.26
CA ARG A 211 0.68 18.81 18.24
C ARG A 211 -0.06 18.01 17.16
N VAL A 212 -1.36 17.80 17.31
CA VAL A 212 -2.20 16.93 16.47
C VAL A 212 -2.01 17.22 14.98
N ASN A 213 -2.19 18.48 14.54
CA ASN A 213 -2.07 18.83 13.11
C ASN A 213 -0.67 18.55 12.57
N ARG A 214 0.37 18.74 13.37
CA ARG A 214 1.75 18.44 12.96
C ARG A 214 1.97 16.93 12.84
N ALA A 215 1.41 16.13 13.74
CA ALA A 215 1.48 14.67 13.66
C ALA A 215 0.80 14.15 12.40
N VAL A 216 -0.43 14.62 12.11
CA VAL A 216 -1.18 14.28 10.90
C VAL A 216 -0.43 14.72 9.63
N PHE A 217 0.11 15.94 9.60
CA PHE A 217 0.89 16.45 8.47
C PHE A 217 2.06 15.53 8.11
N TRP A 218 2.84 15.09 9.11
CA TRP A 218 3.97 14.19 8.88
C TRP A 218 3.55 12.80 8.39
N THR A 219 2.36 12.29 8.77
CA THR A 219 1.90 11.01 8.23
C THR A 219 1.59 11.09 6.73
N TYR A 220 1.05 12.21 6.25
CA TYR A 220 0.84 12.42 4.81
C TYR A 220 2.16 12.60 4.04
N ILE A 221 3.16 13.28 4.61
CA ILE A 221 4.49 13.35 3.98
C ILE A 221 5.10 11.95 3.84
N LEU A 222 5.02 11.13 4.90
CA LEU A 222 5.53 9.75 4.84
C LEU A 222 4.70 8.87 3.89
N SER A 223 3.39 9.08 3.78
CA SER A 223 2.56 8.41 2.79
C SER A 223 2.98 8.75 1.37
N GLY A 224 3.19 10.03 1.07
CA GLY A 224 3.68 10.49 -0.22
C GLY A 224 5.09 9.98 -0.55
N LEU A 225 6.01 10.01 0.44
CA LEU A 225 7.35 9.44 0.29
C LEU A 225 7.28 7.93 0.02
N SER A 226 6.49 7.19 0.79
CA SER A 226 6.31 5.74 0.62
C SER A 226 5.74 5.40 -0.76
N SER A 227 4.73 6.14 -1.21
CA SER A 227 4.13 5.95 -2.53
C SER A 227 5.09 6.35 -3.65
N GLY A 228 5.89 7.41 -3.48
CA GLY A 228 6.95 7.79 -4.42
C GLY A 228 8.04 6.72 -4.55
N LEU A 229 8.47 6.14 -3.43
CA LEU A 229 9.38 4.99 -3.42
C LEU A 229 8.75 3.75 -4.08
N GLY A 230 7.45 3.51 -3.84
CA GLY A 230 6.71 2.46 -4.53
C GLY A 230 6.68 2.65 -6.05
N GLY A 231 6.47 3.89 -6.50
CA GLY A 231 6.52 4.27 -7.92
C GLY A 231 7.91 4.08 -8.54
N LEU A 232 8.97 4.43 -7.80
CA LEU A 232 10.34 4.20 -8.21
C LEU A 232 10.62 2.70 -8.40
N ILE A 233 10.25 1.88 -7.42
CA ILE A 233 10.44 0.43 -7.50
C ILE A 233 9.64 -0.15 -8.68
N TRP A 234 8.39 0.26 -8.83
CA TRP A 234 7.56 -0.18 -9.96
C TRP A 234 8.17 0.21 -11.31
N PHE A 235 8.68 1.45 -11.44
CA PHE A 235 9.36 1.91 -12.64
C PHE A 235 10.53 0.98 -13.00
N LEU A 236 11.37 0.61 -12.04
CA LEU A 236 12.48 -0.32 -12.27
C LEU A 236 12.00 -1.73 -12.65
N LEU A 237 10.96 -2.25 -11.97
CA LEU A 237 10.41 -3.59 -12.22
C LEU A 237 9.66 -3.69 -13.54
N SER A 238 9.06 -2.60 -14.02
CA SER A 238 8.34 -2.53 -15.30
C SER A 238 9.26 -2.33 -16.51
N GLY A 239 10.57 -2.44 -16.33
CA GLY A 239 11.52 -2.24 -17.42
C GLY A 239 11.74 -0.77 -17.79
N GLY A 240 11.58 0.15 -16.84
CA GLY A 240 11.78 1.58 -17.06
C GLY A 240 10.60 2.27 -17.75
N GLN A 241 9.40 1.78 -17.58
CA GLN A 241 8.20 2.35 -18.19
C GLN A 241 7.51 3.36 -17.28
N GLY A 242 7.28 4.57 -17.79
CA GLY A 242 6.35 5.55 -17.24
C GLY A 242 4.95 5.37 -17.86
N SER A 243 3.98 4.90 -17.07
CA SER A 243 2.63 4.62 -17.55
C SER A 243 1.59 5.38 -16.74
N THR A 244 0.59 5.91 -17.42
CA THR A 244 -0.54 6.64 -16.81
C THR A 244 -1.68 5.74 -16.39
N THR A 245 -1.69 4.48 -16.81
CA THR A 245 -2.82 3.55 -16.62
C THR A 245 -2.56 2.47 -15.59
N THR A 246 -1.30 2.21 -15.24
CA THR A 246 -0.90 1.03 -14.46
C THR A 246 -1.54 0.96 -13.07
N PHE A 247 -1.71 2.11 -12.39
CA PHE A 247 -2.27 2.15 -11.03
C PHE A 247 -3.66 2.78 -10.95
N VAL A 248 -4.32 3.04 -12.08
CA VAL A 248 -5.72 3.50 -12.10
C VAL A 248 -6.62 2.38 -11.60
N GLY A 249 -7.44 2.67 -10.59
CA GLY A 249 -8.30 1.68 -9.94
C GLY A 249 -7.67 0.97 -8.72
N TYR A 250 -6.39 1.25 -8.43
CA TYR A 250 -5.66 0.65 -7.30
C TYR A 250 -5.68 1.52 -6.04
N GLU A 251 -6.51 2.56 -5.99
CA GLU A 251 -6.57 3.51 -4.87
C GLU A 251 -6.92 2.86 -3.54
N LEU A 252 -7.79 1.84 -3.57
CA LEU A 252 -8.26 1.13 -2.38
C LEU A 252 -7.35 0.00 -1.91
N ILE A 253 -6.45 -0.49 -2.78
CA ILE A 253 -5.62 -1.67 -2.48
C ILE A 253 -4.67 -1.43 -1.29
N PRO A 254 -3.94 -0.32 -1.19
CA PRO A 254 -3.07 -0.06 -0.04
C PRO A 254 -3.85 0.02 1.29
N ILE A 255 -5.08 0.53 1.23
CA ILE A 255 -5.99 0.56 2.39
C ILE A 255 -6.42 -0.86 2.78
N ALA A 256 -6.85 -1.67 1.80
CA ALA A 256 -7.23 -3.06 2.03
C ALA A 256 -6.08 -3.88 2.63
N ILE A 257 -4.87 -3.75 2.10
CA ILE A 257 -3.66 -4.37 2.64
C ILE A 257 -3.41 -3.92 4.09
N SER A 258 -3.55 -2.62 4.38
CA SER A 258 -3.39 -2.07 5.72
C SER A 258 -4.38 -2.67 6.72
N LEU A 259 -5.63 -2.87 6.30
CA LEU A 259 -6.69 -3.46 7.11
C LEU A 259 -6.45 -4.97 7.36
N ILE A 260 -6.05 -5.72 6.32
CA ILE A 260 -5.63 -7.12 6.44
C ILE A 260 -4.45 -7.24 7.41
N GLY A 261 -3.52 -6.27 7.37
CA GLY A 261 -2.41 -6.13 8.30
C GLY A 261 -2.83 -5.73 9.73
N GLY A 262 -4.14 -5.54 9.98
CA GLY A 262 -4.71 -5.28 11.30
C GLY A 262 -4.71 -3.80 11.71
N THR A 263 -4.41 -2.86 10.79
CA THR A 263 -4.60 -1.42 11.05
C THR A 263 -6.10 -1.13 11.19
N VAL A 264 -6.49 -0.31 12.15
CA VAL A 264 -7.89 -0.04 12.47
C VAL A 264 -8.32 1.28 11.82
N LEU A 265 -9.43 1.30 11.05
CA LEU A 265 -9.91 2.49 10.33
C LEU A 265 -10.24 3.67 11.26
N THR A 266 -10.67 3.40 12.49
CA THR A 266 -10.92 4.45 13.49
C THR A 266 -9.63 5.08 14.03
N GLY A 267 -8.47 4.55 13.67
CA GLY A 267 -7.16 4.97 14.17
C GLY A 267 -6.75 4.29 15.47
N GLY A 268 -5.64 4.75 16.03
CA GLY A 268 -5.15 4.33 17.34
C GLY A 268 -4.30 3.06 17.36
N TYR A 269 -4.26 2.28 16.29
CA TYR A 269 -3.46 1.06 16.21
C TYR A 269 -2.78 0.90 14.86
N LEU A 270 -1.52 0.46 14.91
CA LEU A 270 -0.68 0.22 13.74
C LEU A 270 0.31 -0.91 14.01
N ASN A 271 0.41 -1.85 13.07
CA ASN A 271 1.45 -2.88 13.06
C ASN A 271 2.06 -2.99 11.67
N LEU A 272 3.17 -2.31 11.44
CA LEU A 272 3.83 -2.28 10.13
C LEU A 272 4.35 -3.64 9.67
N PHE A 273 4.76 -4.50 10.58
CA PHE A 273 5.20 -5.85 10.22
C PHE A 273 4.04 -6.68 9.63
N SER A 274 2.86 -6.63 10.25
CA SER A 274 1.67 -7.31 9.72
C SER A 274 1.20 -6.70 8.40
N VAL A 275 1.36 -5.38 8.19
CA VAL A 275 1.06 -4.71 6.93
C VAL A 275 1.97 -5.22 5.80
N ILE A 276 3.27 -5.37 6.06
CA ILE A 276 4.21 -5.95 5.07
C ILE A 276 3.80 -7.39 4.74
N THR A 277 3.51 -8.22 5.74
CA THR A 277 3.07 -9.61 5.52
C THR A 277 1.77 -9.68 4.73
N ALA A 278 0.84 -8.74 4.96
CA ALA A 278 -0.40 -8.61 4.18
C ALA A 278 -0.12 -8.21 2.73
N SER A 279 0.92 -7.42 2.47
CA SER A 279 1.32 -7.08 1.09
C SER A 279 1.85 -8.30 0.32
N PHE A 280 2.59 -9.17 0.99
CA PHE A 280 3.03 -10.44 0.40
C PHE A 280 1.85 -11.38 0.14
N PHE A 281 0.88 -11.41 1.05
CA PHE A 281 -0.37 -12.13 0.82
C PHE A 281 -1.13 -11.59 -0.40
N TRP A 282 -1.25 -10.27 -0.53
CA TRP A 282 -1.88 -9.63 -1.68
C TRP A 282 -1.17 -9.98 -2.99
N ALA A 283 0.16 -9.86 -3.03
CA ALA A 283 0.96 -10.20 -4.21
C ALA A 283 0.81 -11.69 -4.60
N ASN A 284 0.64 -12.57 -3.62
CA ASN A 284 0.37 -13.98 -3.89
C ASN A 284 -1.02 -14.19 -4.50
N LEU A 285 -2.03 -13.44 -4.05
CA LEU A 285 -3.35 -13.47 -4.68
C LEU A 285 -3.29 -13.02 -6.15
N GLU A 286 -2.54 -11.97 -6.45
CA GLU A 286 -2.29 -11.52 -7.83
C GLU A 286 -1.65 -12.62 -8.69
N LEU A 287 -0.67 -13.36 -8.12
CA LEU A 287 -0.06 -14.52 -8.79
C LEU A 287 -1.07 -15.65 -9.05
N ILE A 288 -1.90 -15.99 -8.07
CA ILE A 288 -2.92 -17.03 -8.21
C ILE A 288 -3.87 -16.68 -9.36
N ILE A 289 -4.29 -15.43 -9.43
CA ILE A 289 -5.21 -14.92 -10.44
C ILE A 289 -4.55 -14.93 -11.81
N GLY A 290 -3.31 -14.42 -11.92
CA GLY A 290 -2.56 -14.41 -13.17
C GLY A 290 -2.30 -15.83 -13.71
N ASN A 291 -2.05 -16.81 -12.86
CA ASN A 291 -1.86 -18.21 -13.28
C ASN A 291 -3.15 -18.89 -13.77
N ILE A 292 -4.31 -18.49 -13.26
CA ILE A 292 -5.59 -18.93 -13.80
C ILE A 292 -5.76 -18.45 -15.25
N ASP A 293 -5.15 -17.30 -15.58
CA ASP A 293 -5.24 -16.65 -16.89
C ASP A 293 -4.31 -17.28 -17.96
N THR A 294 -3.16 -17.85 -17.58
CA THR A 294 -2.16 -18.35 -18.54
C THR A 294 -2.53 -19.65 -19.26
N SER A 295 -3.54 -20.39 -18.81
CA SER A 295 -3.93 -21.67 -19.41
C SER A 295 -4.95 -21.59 -20.55
N ASN A 296 -5.70 -20.50 -20.68
CA ASN A 296 -6.61 -20.20 -21.80
C ASN A 296 -6.91 -18.70 -21.77
N SER A 297 -6.84 -18.03 -22.92
CA SER A 297 -7.23 -16.62 -23.08
C SER A 297 -8.55 -16.32 -22.34
N ILE A 298 -8.43 -15.87 -21.10
CA ILE A 298 -9.59 -15.51 -20.29
C ILE A 298 -10.17 -14.21 -20.86
N PRO A 299 -11.46 -14.19 -21.23
CA PRO A 299 -12.12 -12.95 -21.66
C PRO A 299 -12.08 -11.90 -20.55
N ASP A 300 -11.98 -10.60 -20.88
CA ASP A 300 -12.00 -9.45 -19.96
C ASP A 300 -13.07 -9.51 -18.84
N TRP A 301 -14.18 -10.23 -19.08
CA TRP A 301 -15.24 -10.38 -18.11
C TRP A 301 -14.85 -11.28 -16.92
N GLN A 302 -13.91 -12.22 -17.08
CA GLN A 302 -13.43 -13.07 -15.98
C GLN A 302 -12.45 -12.29 -15.09
N GLN A 303 -11.61 -11.42 -15.64
CA GLN A 303 -10.79 -10.52 -14.84
C GLN A 303 -11.64 -9.58 -13.97
N LYS A 304 -12.78 -9.13 -14.51
CA LYS A 304 -13.78 -8.36 -13.74
C LYS A 304 -14.44 -9.20 -12.64
N GLN A 305 -14.64 -10.50 -12.84
CA GLN A 305 -15.15 -11.39 -11.79
C GLN A 305 -14.15 -11.60 -10.65
N LEU A 306 -12.86 -11.65 -10.94
CA LEU A 306 -11.81 -11.75 -9.92
C LEU A 306 -11.79 -10.50 -9.04
N ASN A 307 -11.91 -9.31 -9.62
CA ASN A 307 -12.08 -8.07 -8.86
C ASN A 307 -13.34 -8.10 -7.97
N LEU A 308 -14.41 -8.75 -8.42
CA LEU A 308 -15.62 -8.98 -7.62
C LEU A 308 -15.35 -9.94 -6.45
N VAL A 309 -14.63 -11.04 -6.67
CA VAL A 309 -14.21 -11.95 -5.60
C VAL A 309 -13.35 -11.23 -4.56
N PHE A 310 -12.42 -10.39 -4.99
CA PHE A 310 -11.63 -9.55 -4.08
C PHE A 310 -12.50 -8.57 -3.30
N GLY A 311 -13.42 -7.90 -3.97
CA GLY A 311 -14.38 -7.01 -3.31
C GLY A 311 -15.17 -7.74 -2.24
N VAL A 312 -15.65 -8.95 -2.52
CA VAL A 312 -16.36 -9.80 -1.55
C VAL A 312 -15.46 -10.20 -0.38
N ILE A 313 -14.22 -10.62 -0.64
CA ILE A 313 -13.26 -10.96 0.41
C ILE A 313 -12.97 -9.74 1.31
N ILE A 314 -12.75 -8.56 0.72
CA ILE A 314 -12.54 -7.32 1.46
C ILE A 314 -13.77 -6.97 2.31
N ILE A 315 -14.98 -7.08 1.76
CA ILE A 315 -16.23 -6.83 2.48
C ILE A 315 -16.40 -7.83 3.63
N LEU A 316 -16.11 -9.12 3.40
CA LEU A 316 -16.19 -10.14 4.44
C LEU A 316 -15.20 -9.84 5.57
N ILE A 317 -13.94 -9.53 5.23
CA ILE A 317 -12.92 -9.16 6.21
C ILE A 317 -13.34 -7.89 6.96
N ALA A 318 -13.76 -6.84 6.26
CA ALA A 318 -14.23 -5.59 6.86
C ALA A 318 -15.48 -5.79 7.74
N THR A 319 -16.41 -6.66 7.31
CA THR A 319 -17.64 -6.96 8.07
C THR A 319 -17.34 -7.78 9.32
N VAL A 320 -16.47 -8.78 9.23
CA VAL A 320 -16.05 -9.59 10.38
C VAL A 320 -15.26 -8.76 11.38
N LEU A 321 -14.39 -7.87 10.90
CA LEU A 321 -13.65 -6.92 11.75
C LEU A 321 -14.57 -5.80 12.28
N GLY A 322 -15.51 -5.30 11.47
CA GLY A 322 -16.41 -4.19 11.83
C GLY A 322 -17.54 -4.57 12.77
N LYS A 323 -18.18 -5.74 12.61
CA LYS A 323 -19.27 -6.21 13.50
C LYS A 323 -18.88 -6.30 14.97
N LYS A 324 -17.60 -6.42 15.26
CA LYS A 324 -17.08 -6.53 16.63
C LYS A 324 -16.74 -5.19 17.28
N LEU A 325 -16.59 -4.13 16.47
CA LEU A 325 -16.39 -2.77 16.97
C LEU A 325 -17.72 -2.06 17.30
N SER A 326 -18.83 -2.46 16.65
CA SER A 326 -20.16 -1.89 16.89
C SER A 326 -20.92 -2.56 18.06
N GLY A 327 -20.52 -3.75 18.47
CA GLY A 327 -21.18 -4.47 19.58
C GLY A 327 -20.95 -3.85 20.97
N GLU A 328 -19.95 -3.00 21.14
CA GLU A 328 -19.65 -2.34 22.43
C GLU A 328 -20.28 -0.94 22.55
N THR A 329 -20.79 -0.36 21.47
CA THR A 329 -21.34 1.01 21.50
C THR A 329 -22.86 1.08 21.71
N ILE A 330 -23.58 -0.04 21.61
CA ILE A 330 -25.05 -0.05 21.67
C ILE A 330 -25.59 -0.20 23.12
N THR A 331 -24.77 -0.64 24.08
CA THR A 331 -25.21 -0.88 25.45
C THR A 331 -25.15 0.35 26.37
N ILE A 332 -24.59 1.47 25.94
CA ILE A 332 -24.42 2.65 26.81
C ILE A 332 -25.60 3.64 26.71
N HIS A 333 -26.47 3.54 25.70
CA HIS A 333 -27.54 4.54 25.50
C HIS A 333 -28.95 4.12 25.97
N THR A 334 -29.12 2.93 26.55
CA THR A 334 -30.46 2.46 26.96
C THR A 334 -30.77 2.62 28.46
N GLU A 335 -29.84 3.05 29.30
CA GLU A 335 -30.09 3.16 30.75
C GLU A 335 -30.29 4.59 31.31
N GLN A 336 -30.34 5.63 30.46
CA GLN A 336 -30.57 7.02 30.95
C GLN A 336 -31.95 7.59 30.63
N LYS A 337 -32.98 6.77 30.44
CA LYS A 337 -34.34 7.24 30.27
C LYS A 337 -35.35 6.59 31.23
N VAL A 338 -35.03 6.42 32.49
CA VAL A 338 -36.02 6.26 33.55
C VAL A 338 -35.39 6.73 34.88
N LYS A 339 -35.54 8.00 35.20
CA LYS A 339 -35.87 8.54 36.52
C LYS A 339 -36.15 10.05 36.43
#